data_891acfc65cff3955caa331b5caee3cc6
#
_entry.id   891acfc65cff3955caa331b5caee3cc6
#
_cell.length_a   1.000
_cell.length_b   1.000
_cell.length_c   1.000
_cell.angle_alpha   90.00
_cell.angle_beta   90.00
_cell.angle_gamma   90.00
#
_symmetry.space_group_name_H-M   'P 1'
#
loop_
_entity.id
_entity.type
_entity.pdbx_description
1 polymer ?
#
loop_
_entity_poly.entity_id
_entity_poly.type
_entity_poly.pdbx_seq_one_letter_code
_entity_poly.pdbx_strand_id
1 'polypeptide(L)'
;MKKWLKNVSFMILLFKICLLMGQDLHAKKIIVIDPGHGGKDSGATGLNDIQEKDVAMSLANEVLRLNNDLEKPLDIYLTRYNDTLISLSDRTKLAKALKADLFVSLHCNHSDNPNARGIEVYVTDVISKYSNDATWLAFQLHEDLNKRWGFESRGVKFANFQVLRETMDFTPSVLLELGFLSNKDESHYISEYENLQHIALAILSFLKTSKL
;
A
#
# COMPACT_ATOMS: atom_id res chain seq x y z
N MET A 1 23.09 -47.72 31.92
CA MET A 1 22.68 -47.55 30.51
C MET A 1 21.24 -47.06 30.32
N LYS A 2 20.20 -47.67 30.90
CA LYS A 2 18.77 -47.28 30.66
C LYS A 2 18.42 -45.84 31.11
N LYS A 3 19.01 -45.29 32.16
CA LYS A 3 18.77 -43.90 32.61
C LYS A 3 19.41 -42.85 31.65
N TRP A 4 20.55 -43.17 31.07
CA TRP A 4 21.26 -42.27 30.16
C TRP A 4 20.52 -42.14 28.79
N LEU A 5 20.00 -43.24 28.28
CA LEU A 5 19.18 -43.26 27.06
C LEU A 5 17.87 -42.47 27.21
N LYS A 6 17.22 -42.51 28.42
CA LYS A 6 16.02 -41.70 28.68
C LYS A 6 16.32 -40.19 28.69
N ASN A 7 17.47 -39.78 29.24
CA ASN A 7 17.87 -38.36 29.27
C ASN A 7 18.23 -37.85 27.88
N VAL A 8 18.88 -38.65 27.04
CA VAL A 8 19.19 -38.30 25.64
C VAL A 8 17.91 -38.19 24.82
N SER A 9 16.95 -39.11 24.99
CA SER A 9 15.67 -39.03 24.27
C SER A 9 14.85 -37.80 24.69
N PHE A 10 14.88 -37.43 25.97
CA PHE A 10 14.22 -36.22 26.48
C PHE A 10 14.87 -34.95 25.95
N MET A 11 16.21 -34.89 25.87
CA MET A 11 16.94 -33.75 25.26
C MET A 11 16.63 -33.61 23.78
N ILE A 12 16.57 -34.72 23.03
CA ILE A 12 16.21 -34.69 21.59
C ILE A 12 14.76 -34.22 21.42
N LEU A 13 13.85 -34.63 22.29
CA LEU A 13 12.44 -34.16 22.27
C LEU A 13 12.34 -32.69 22.58
N LEU A 14 13.05 -32.18 23.60
CA LEU A 14 13.13 -30.76 23.93
C LEU A 14 13.72 -29.92 22.75
N PHE A 15 14.77 -30.41 22.12
CA PHE A 15 15.40 -29.76 20.98
C PHE A 15 14.45 -29.71 19.75
N LYS A 16 13.69 -30.77 19.50
CA LYS A 16 12.64 -30.77 18.47
C LYS A 16 11.49 -29.82 18.81
N ILE A 17 11.08 -29.72 20.06
CA ILE A 17 10.07 -28.76 20.52
C ILE A 17 10.58 -27.33 20.36
N CYS A 18 11.84 -27.06 20.74
CA CYS A 18 12.46 -25.74 20.52
C CYS A 18 12.58 -25.38 19.02
N LEU A 19 12.89 -26.34 18.16
CA LEU A 19 12.91 -26.14 16.70
C LEU A 19 11.51 -25.94 16.13
N LEU A 20 10.48 -26.59 16.66
CA LEU A 20 9.08 -26.38 16.27
C LEU A 20 8.52 -25.05 16.81
N MET A 21 8.97 -24.59 17.98
CA MET A 21 8.60 -23.28 18.54
C MET A 21 9.42 -22.13 17.94
N GLY A 22 10.53 -22.43 17.28
CA GLY A 22 11.37 -21.47 16.55
C GLY A 22 10.95 -21.25 15.09
N GLN A 23 9.85 -21.85 14.62
CA GLN A 23 9.28 -21.53 13.32
C GLN A 23 8.59 -20.18 13.41
N ASP A 24 9.28 -19.17 12.92
CA ASP A 24 8.85 -17.83 12.54
C ASP A 24 7.47 -17.39 13.08
N LEU A 25 7.44 -16.96 14.34
CA LEU A 25 6.49 -15.95 14.81
C LEU A 25 6.90 -14.57 14.24
N HIS A 26 7.27 -14.49 12.95
CA HIS A 26 7.21 -13.21 12.28
C HIS A 26 5.72 -12.85 12.21
N ALA A 27 5.31 -11.97 13.09
CA ALA A 27 3.99 -11.35 12.99
C ALA A 27 3.85 -10.88 11.54
N LYS A 28 2.79 -11.31 10.85
CA LYS A 28 2.53 -10.86 9.48
C LYS A 28 2.46 -9.34 9.50
N LYS A 29 3.08 -8.71 8.50
CA LYS A 29 3.00 -7.26 8.35
C LYS A 29 1.57 -6.84 8.09
N ILE A 30 1.10 -5.87 8.86
CA ILE A 30 -0.21 -5.24 8.70
C ILE A 30 -0.06 -4.04 7.78
N ILE A 31 -0.74 -4.09 6.64
CA ILE A 31 -0.72 -3.04 5.64
C ILE A 31 -2.10 -2.40 5.58
N VAL A 32 -2.17 -1.09 5.68
CA VAL A 32 -3.40 -0.34 5.44
C VAL A 32 -3.32 0.33 4.08
N ILE A 33 -4.24 -0.04 3.19
CA ILE A 33 -4.45 0.66 1.92
C ILE A 33 -5.62 1.62 2.10
N ASP A 34 -5.41 2.86 1.72
CA ASP A 34 -6.37 3.95 1.82
C ASP A 34 -6.86 4.37 0.43
N PRO A 35 -7.99 3.86 -0.07
CA PRO A 35 -8.59 4.38 -1.28
C PRO A 35 -9.06 5.81 -1.05
N GLY A 36 -8.45 6.79 -1.73
CA GLY A 36 -8.77 8.20 -1.58
C GLY A 36 -10.25 8.52 -1.78
N HIS A 37 -10.71 9.65 -1.25
CA HIS A 37 -12.08 10.17 -1.43
C HIS A 37 -13.19 9.20 -0.98
N GLY A 38 -14.39 9.31 -1.58
CA GLY A 38 -15.52 8.41 -1.32
C GLY A 38 -16.82 9.14 -0.94
N GLY A 39 -17.96 8.50 -1.20
CA GLY A 39 -19.28 9.08 -0.99
C GLY A 39 -19.49 10.35 -1.81
N LYS A 40 -19.79 11.47 -1.16
CA LYS A 40 -19.99 12.78 -1.80
C LYS A 40 -18.70 13.45 -2.28
N ASP A 41 -17.54 12.98 -1.85
CA ASP A 41 -16.22 13.45 -2.30
C ASP A 41 -15.77 12.58 -3.47
N SER A 42 -15.91 13.09 -4.69
CA SER A 42 -15.53 12.39 -5.93
C SER A 42 -14.01 12.36 -6.14
N GLY A 43 -13.26 13.25 -5.48
CA GLY A 43 -11.91 13.57 -5.92
C GLY A 43 -11.90 14.25 -7.28
N ALA A 44 -10.83 14.09 -8.00
CA ALA A 44 -10.72 14.55 -9.38
C ALA A 44 -11.76 13.85 -10.27
N THR A 45 -12.31 14.61 -11.22
CA THR A 45 -13.15 14.06 -12.29
C THR A 45 -12.38 14.16 -13.60
N GLY A 46 -12.16 13.03 -14.21
CA GLY A 46 -11.45 12.89 -15.47
C GLY A 46 -12.39 12.93 -16.67
N LEU A 47 -11.87 12.52 -17.81
CA LEU A 47 -12.64 12.39 -19.05
C LEU A 47 -13.69 11.30 -18.91
N ASN A 48 -14.84 11.47 -19.59
CA ASN A 48 -15.99 10.55 -19.53
C ASN A 48 -16.55 10.34 -18.11
N ASP A 49 -16.50 11.41 -17.29
CA ASP A 49 -17.02 11.43 -15.91
C ASP A 49 -16.39 10.38 -14.98
N ILE A 50 -15.19 9.88 -15.30
CA ILE A 50 -14.43 8.98 -14.44
C ILE A 50 -14.07 9.72 -13.15
N GLN A 51 -14.49 9.18 -12.00
CA GLN A 51 -14.21 9.77 -10.69
C GLN A 51 -13.01 9.07 -10.02
N GLU A 52 -12.13 9.86 -9.45
CA GLU A 52 -10.95 9.36 -8.73
C GLU A 52 -11.31 8.37 -7.62
N LYS A 53 -12.39 8.65 -6.85
CA LYS A 53 -12.86 7.75 -5.79
C LYS A 53 -13.17 6.33 -6.28
N ASP A 54 -13.69 6.20 -7.51
CA ASP A 54 -14.08 4.91 -8.08
C ASP A 54 -12.84 4.15 -8.57
N VAL A 55 -11.89 4.85 -9.19
CA VAL A 55 -10.61 4.27 -9.61
C VAL A 55 -9.83 3.78 -8.39
N ALA A 56 -9.66 4.64 -7.37
CA ALA A 56 -8.94 4.28 -6.14
C ALA A 56 -9.57 3.07 -5.43
N MET A 57 -10.93 3.01 -5.38
CA MET A 57 -11.64 1.89 -4.77
C MET A 57 -11.50 0.60 -5.58
N SER A 58 -11.65 0.69 -6.89
CA SER A 58 -11.51 -0.46 -7.79
C SER A 58 -10.11 -1.05 -7.71
N LEU A 59 -9.09 -0.20 -7.69
CA LEU A 59 -7.70 -0.62 -7.55
C LEU A 59 -7.44 -1.30 -6.20
N ALA A 60 -7.89 -0.70 -5.10
CA ALA A 60 -7.70 -1.28 -3.77
C ALA A 60 -8.39 -2.65 -3.64
N ASN A 61 -9.60 -2.78 -4.18
CA ASN A 61 -10.32 -4.06 -4.22
C ASN A 61 -9.56 -5.11 -5.06
N GLU A 62 -8.98 -4.70 -6.18
CA GLU A 62 -8.22 -5.62 -7.04
C GLU A 62 -6.92 -6.07 -6.36
N VAL A 63 -6.20 -5.17 -5.69
CA VAL A 63 -5.04 -5.53 -4.85
C VAL A 63 -5.45 -6.55 -3.78
N LEU A 64 -6.58 -6.33 -3.11
CA LEU A 64 -7.08 -7.25 -2.08
C LEU A 64 -7.49 -8.60 -2.66
N ARG A 65 -8.16 -8.61 -3.82
CA ARG A 65 -8.54 -9.83 -4.53
C ARG A 65 -7.30 -10.66 -4.91
N LEU A 66 -6.31 -10.04 -5.56
CA LEU A 66 -5.05 -10.69 -5.95
C LEU A 66 -4.26 -11.17 -4.73
N ASN A 67 -4.28 -10.42 -3.63
CA ASN A 67 -3.64 -10.85 -2.39
C ASN A 67 -4.27 -12.13 -1.83
N ASN A 68 -5.61 -12.26 -1.90
CA ASN A 68 -6.31 -13.44 -1.39
C ASN A 68 -6.04 -14.70 -2.24
N ASP A 69 -5.63 -14.55 -3.49
CA ASP A 69 -5.24 -15.66 -4.38
C ASP A 69 -3.80 -16.15 -4.10
N LEU A 70 -3.02 -15.47 -3.24
CA LEU A 70 -1.69 -15.90 -2.87
C LEU A 70 -1.72 -17.10 -1.91
N GLU A 71 -0.76 -18.00 -2.05
CA GLU A 71 -0.55 -19.10 -1.09
C GLU A 71 -0.32 -18.60 0.35
N LYS A 72 0.37 -17.45 0.48
CA LYS A 72 0.62 -16.76 1.75
C LYS A 72 0.20 -15.30 1.61
N PRO A 73 -1.07 -14.98 1.84
CA PRO A 73 -1.56 -13.61 1.72
C PRO A 73 -0.97 -12.70 2.81
N LEU A 74 -0.78 -11.44 2.45
CA LEU A 74 -0.46 -10.36 3.38
C LEU A 74 -1.71 -9.98 4.19
N ASP A 75 -1.52 -9.40 5.38
CA ASP A 75 -2.62 -8.86 6.18
C ASP A 75 -2.92 -7.42 5.71
N ILE A 76 -3.78 -7.31 4.69
CA ILE A 76 -4.18 -6.03 4.09
C ILE A 76 -5.57 -5.61 4.58
N TYR A 77 -5.68 -4.38 5.05
CA TYR A 77 -6.93 -3.74 5.47
C TYR A 77 -7.16 -2.48 4.62
N LEU A 78 -8.42 -2.23 4.24
CA LEU A 78 -8.79 -1.00 3.54
C LEU A 78 -9.41 -0.01 4.53
N THR A 79 -9.20 1.29 4.32
CA THR A 79 -9.88 2.33 5.11
C THR A 79 -11.37 2.41 4.80
N ARG A 80 -11.77 2.01 3.58
CA ARG A 80 -13.17 1.82 3.17
C ARG A 80 -13.27 0.63 2.22
N TYR A 81 -14.39 -0.05 2.27
CA TYR A 81 -14.71 -1.21 1.41
C TYR A 81 -15.84 -0.93 0.43
N ASN A 82 -16.44 0.26 0.53
CA ASN A 82 -17.57 0.71 -0.28
C ASN A 82 -17.39 2.18 -0.66
N ASP A 83 -18.28 2.71 -1.50
CA ASP A 83 -18.36 4.14 -1.78
C ASP A 83 -18.92 4.91 -0.57
N THR A 84 -18.06 5.12 0.42
CA THR A 84 -18.38 5.78 1.69
C THR A 84 -17.37 6.88 1.96
N LEU A 85 -17.88 8.04 2.41
CA LEU A 85 -17.01 9.12 2.87
C LEU A 85 -16.44 8.79 4.25
N ILE A 86 -15.13 8.64 4.32
CA ILE A 86 -14.38 8.48 5.57
C ILE A 86 -13.54 9.74 5.77
N SER A 87 -13.62 10.33 6.96
CA SER A 87 -12.81 11.51 7.28
C SER A 87 -11.32 11.19 7.26
N LEU A 88 -10.47 12.14 6.88
CA LEU A 88 -9.02 11.95 6.84
C LEU A 88 -8.47 11.47 8.19
N SER A 89 -8.99 12.01 9.29
CA SER A 89 -8.61 11.60 10.65
C SER A 89 -9.04 10.15 10.99
N ASP A 90 -10.19 9.67 10.47
CA ASP A 90 -10.62 8.30 10.77
C ASP A 90 -9.82 7.27 9.96
N ARG A 91 -9.35 7.63 8.76
CA ARG A 91 -8.41 6.83 7.99
C ARG A 91 -7.10 6.59 8.78
N THR A 92 -6.55 7.66 9.34
CA THR A 92 -5.31 7.59 10.13
C THR A 92 -5.50 6.89 11.47
N LYS A 93 -6.65 7.09 12.15
CA LYS A 93 -7.00 6.36 13.37
C LYS A 93 -7.12 4.86 13.15
N LEU A 94 -7.67 4.42 12.02
CA LEU A 94 -7.73 2.99 11.68
C LEU A 94 -6.32 2.40 11.58
N ALA A 95 -5.43 3.03 10.82
CA ALA A 95 -4.05 2.57 10.69
C ALA A 95 -3.34 2.51 12.06
N LYS A 96 -3.56 3.49 12.92
CA LYS A 96 -3.02 3.52 14.29
C LYS A 96 -3.59 2.40 15.16
N ALA A 97 -4.91 2.17 15.11
CA ALA A 97 -5.58 1.14 15.91
C ALA A 97 -5.12 -0.27 15.52
N LEU A 98 -4.90 -0.51 14.24
CA LEU A 98 -4.37 -1.76 13.70
C LEU A 98 -2.87 -1.93 13.96
N LYS A 99 -2.16 -0.87 14.40
CA LYS A 99 -0.69 -0.83 14.48
C LYS A 99 -0.05 -1.20 13.15
N ALA A 100 -0.54 -0.57 12.09
CA ALA A 100 -0.07 -0.83 10.74
C ALA A 100 1.45 -0.67 10.61
N ASP A 101 2.08 -1.57 9.89
CA ASP A 101 3.51 -1.49 9.54
C ASP A 101 3.74 -0.58 8.32
N LEU A 102 2.70 -0.41 7.48
CA LEU A 102 2.72 0.47 6.31
C LEU A 102 1.32 1.03 6.03
N PHE A 103 1.27 2.32 5.67
CA PHE A 103 0.07 2.98 5.17
C PHE A 103 0.32 3.45 3.73
N VAL A 104 -0.55 3.05 2.79
CA VAL A 104 -0.48 3.43 1.37
C VAL A 104 -1.79 4.04 0.95
N SER A 105 -1.80 5.35 0.65
CA SER A 105 -2.95 6.04 0.11
C SER A 105 -2.91 6.01 -1.43
N LEU A 106 -4.04 5.71 -2.06
CA LEU A 106 -4.19 5.57 -3.51
C LEU A 106 -5.05 6.69 -4.06
N HIS A 107 -4.51 7.44 -5.01
CA HIS A 107 -5.09 8.62 -5.62
C HIS A 107 -4.85 8.68 -7.13
N CYS A 108 -5.54 9.59 -7.80
CA CYS A 108 -5.30 9.96 -9.19
C CYS A 108 -5.16 11.47 -9.30
N ASN A 109 -4.14 11.91 -9.99
CA ASN A 109 -3.82 13.31 -10.16
C ASN A 109 -4.76 14.00 -11.17
N HIS A 110 -4.77 15.32 -11.13
CA HIS A 110 -5.44 16.19 -12.09
C HIS A 110 -4.59 17.43 -12.38
N SER A 111 -4.66 17.95 -13.60
CA SER A 111 -3.97 19.16 -14.01
C SER A 111 -4.77 19.92 -15.07
N ASP A 112 -4.70 21.24 -15.05
CA ASP A 112 -5.23 22.08 -16.14
C ASP A 112 -4.45 21.88 -17.46
N ASN A 113 -3.21 21.35 -17.37
CA ASN A 113 -2.43 20.94 -18.52
C ASN A 113 -2.82 19.51 -18.94
N PRO A 114 -3.53 19.32 -20.07
CA PRO A 114 -3.97 17.99 -20.50
C PRO A 114 -2.82 17.07 -20.93
N ASN A 115 -1.62 17.60 -21.10
CA ASN A 115 -0.42 16.83 -21.40
C ASN A 115 0.34 16.38 -20.13
N ALA A 116 -0.09 16.81 -18.93
CA ALA A 116 0.48 16.31 -17.69
C ALA A 116 0.20 14.81 -17.56
N ARG A 117 1.24 14.02 -17.26
CA ARG A 117 1.15 12.56 -17.17
C ARG A 117 2.25 11.98 -16.29
N GLY A 118 2.09 10.75 -15.87
CA GLY A 118 3.07 9.98 -15.09
C GLY A 118 2.72 9.87 -13.62
N ILE A 119 3.29 8.86 -12.97
CA ILE A 119 3.10 8.57 -11.54
C ILE A 119 3.91 9.52 -10.66
N GLU A 120 3.36 9.83 -9.49
CA GLU A 120 4.04 10.56 -8.42
C GLU A 120 3.86 9.80 -7.11
N VAL A 121 4.92 9.71 -6.30
CA VAL A 121 4.82 9.17 -4.94
C VAL A 121 5.13 10.26 -3.93
N TYR A 122 4.20 10.50 -3.02
CA TYR A 122 4.30 11.55 -2.03
C TYR A 122 4.64 10.99 -0.65
N VAL A 123 5.47 11.71 0.08
CA VAL A 123 5.70 11.62 1.52
C VAL A 123 5.42 12.96 2.16
N THR A 124 5.19 12.99 3.48
CA THR A 124 5.03 14.28 4.18
C THR A 124 6.34 15.05 4.21
N ASP A 125 6.24 16.37 4.17
CA ASP A 125 7.34 17.32 4.39
C ASP A 125 7.63 17.54 5.89
N VAL A 126 6.80 16.99 6.78
CA VAL A 126 6.98 17.07 8.23
C VAL A 126 7.96 15.98 8.69
N ILE A 127 9.01 16.41 9.40
CA ILE A 127 10.01 15.48 9.96
C ILE A 127 9.42 14.74 11.16
N SER A 128 9.48 13.42 11.13
CA SER A 128 9.01 12.55 12.21
C SER A 128 9.88 11.29 12.32
N LYS A 129 9.50 10.40 13.23
CA LYS A 129 10.20 9.13 13.48
C LYS A 129 10.39 8.28 12.22
N TYR A 130 9.39 8.23 11.33
CA TYR A 130 9.40 7.35 10.16
C TYR A 130 9.73 8.04 8.83
N SER A 131 10.21 9.31 8.87
CA SER A 131 10.50 10.07 7.64
C SER A 131 11.48 9.37 6.71
N ASN A 132 12.55 8.78 7.25
CA ASN A 132 13.53 8.05 6.45
C ASN A 132 12.93 6.78 5.83
N ASP A 133 12.17 6.01 6.62
CA ASP A 133 11.55 4.77 6.16
C ASP A 133 10.49 5.06 5.07
N ALA A 134 9.65 6.08 5.27
CA ALA A 134 8.67 6.51 4.29
C ALA A 134 9.31 7.01 3.00
N THR A 135 10.37 7.81 3.10
CA THR A 135 11.11 8.29 1.91
C THR A 135 11.74 7.13 1.15
N TRP A 136 12.32 6.17 1.85
CA TRP A 136 12.89 4.98 1.24
C TRP A 136 11.82 4.12 0.56
N LEU A 137 10.68 3.90 1.22
CA LEU A 137 9.55 3.16 0.65
C LEU A 137 8.95 3.85 -0.57
N ALA A 138 8.80 5.18 -0.52
CA ALA A 138 8.34 5.96 -1.66
C ALA A 138 9.28 5.83 -2.86
N PHE A 139 10.59 5.89 -2.61
CA PHE A 139 11.59 5.66 -3.64
C PHE A 139 11.51 4.25 -4.23
N GLN A 140 11.43 3.22 -3.39
CA GLN A 140 11.30 1.83 -3.84
C GLN A 140 10.02 1.60 -4.66
N LEU A 141 8.87 2.09 -4.18
CA LEU A 141 7.59 1.97 -4.90
C LEU A 141 7.68 2.67 -6.27
N HIS A 142 8.20 3.88 -6.28
CA HIS A 142 8.38 4.66 -7.50
C HIS A 142 9.31 3.95 -8.52
N GLU A 143 10.48 3.48 -8.06
CA GLU A 143 11.44 2.77 -8.90
C GLU A 143 10.86 1.44 -9.43
N ASP A 144 10.11 0.71 -8.61
CA ASP A 144 9.48 -0.54 -8.99
C ASP A 144 8.44 -0.28 -10.11
N LEU A 145 7.53 0.68 -9.89
CA LEU A 145 6.52 1.05 -10.88
C LEU A 145 7.15 1.57 -12.19
N ASN A 146 8.18 2.40 -12.11
CA ASN A 146 8.83 2.95 -13.29
C ASN A 146 9.67 1.92 -14.04
N LYS A 147 10.65 1.27 -13.36
CA LYS A 147 11.65 0.43 -14.03
C LYS A 147 11.17 -0.98 -14.32
N ARG A 148 10.35 -1.56 -13.46
CA ARG A 148 9.87 -2.94 -13.65
C ARG A 148 8.55 -3.01 -14.40
N TRP A 149 7.67 -2.02 -14.19
CA TRP A 149 6.32 -2.01 -14.74
C TRP A 149 6.12 -0.99 -15.85
N GLY A 150 7.11 -0.12 -16.10
CA GLY A 150 7.13 0.77 -17.26
C GLY A 150 6.27 2.03 -17.15
N PHE A 151 5.79 2.38 -15.92
CA PHE A 151 5.04 3.62 -15.73
C PHE A 151 5.92 4.84 -15.89
N GLU A 152 5.40 5.88 -16.54
CA GLU A 152 6.12 7.15 -16.70
C GLU A 152 6.33 7.81 -15.33
N SER A 153 7.55 8.28 -15.09
CA SER A 153 7.97 8.76 -13.77
C SER A 153 7.88 10.28 -13.67
N ARG A 154 7.33 10.76 -12.56
CA ARG A 154 7.43 12.16 -12.10
C ARG A 154 8.17 12.30 -10.78
N GLY A 155 8.66 11.18 -10.24
CA GLY A 155 9.52 11.15 -9.06
C GLY A 155 8.78 11.08 -7.72
N VAL A 156 9.58 11.05 -6.67
CA VAL A 156 9.13 11.17 -5.28
C VAL A 156 9.05 12.64 -4.91
N LYS A 157 7.99 13.04 -4.23
CA LYS A 157 7.70 14.42 -3.84
C LYS A 157 7.35 14.54 -2.37
N PHE A 158 7.46 15.75 -1.85
CA PHE A 158 7.12 16.09 -0.48
C PHE A 158 5.94 17.05 -0.47
N ALA A 159 4.90 16.73 0.35
CA ALA A 159 3.73 17.57 0.48
C ALA A 159 3.04 17.36 1.84
N ASN A 160 2.33 18.40 2.30
CA ASN A 160 1.64 18.38 3.60
C ASN A 160 0.24 17.75 3.50
N PHE A 161 0.13 16.53 3.00
CA PHE A 161 -1.13 15.79 3.02
C PHE A 161 -1.47 15.32 4.43
N GLN A 162 -2.72 15.57 4.86
CA GLN A 162 -3.15 15.27 6.22
C GLN A 162 -2.98 13.80 6.58
N VAL A 163 -3.37 12.88 5.69
CA VAL A 163 -3.25 11.43 5.97
C VAL A 163 -1.80 11.00 6.16
N LEU A 164 -0.84 11.60 5.44
CA LEU A 164 0.58 11.31 5.59
C LEU A 164 1.13 11.93 6.88
N ARG A 165 0.81 13.20 7.15
CA ARG A 165 1.26 13.90 8.34
C ARG A 165 0.79 13.22 9.62
N GLU A 166 -0.48 12.81 9.68
CA GLU A 166 -1.06 12.19 10.88
C GLU A 166 -0.65 10.73 11.09
N THR A 167 -0.20 10.02 10.04
CA THR A 167 0.28 8.63 10.16
C THR A 167 1.76 8.55 10.49
N MET A 168 2.57 9.50 10.07
CA MET A 168 4.02 9.45 10.11
C MET A 168 4.65 9.28 11.51
N ASP A 169 3.91 9.59 12.58
CA ASP A 169 4.40 9.42 13.95
C ASP A 169 4.36 7.97 14.44
N PHE A 170 3.61 7.10 13.76
CA PHE A 170 3.43 5.71 14.21
C PHE A 170 3.61 4.64 13.11
N THR A 171 3.57 5.02 11.82
CA THR A 171 3.86 4.11 10.70
C THR A 171 4.42 4.87 9.51
N PRO A 172 5.37 4.28 8.75
CA PRO A 172 5.76 4.86 7.47
C PRO A 172 4.56 4.92 6.53
N SER A 173 4.40 6.04 5.84
CA SER A 173 3.25 6.30 4.98
C SER A 173 3.63 6.96 3.67
N VAL A 174 2.99 6.51 2.59
CA VAL A 174 3.16 7.04 1.24
C VAL A 174 1.79 7.27 0.58
N LEU A 175 1.72 8.22 -0.34
CA LEU A 175 0.57 8.45 -1.19
C LEU A 175 1.01 8.30 -2.65
N LEU A 176 0.34 7.43 -3.38
CA LEU A 176 0.59 7.16 -4.79
C LEU A 176 -0.47 7.85 -5.64
N GLU A 177 -0.01 8.74 -6.51
CA GLU A 177 -0.76 9.29 -7.63
C GLU A 177 -0.50 8.43 -8.88
N LEU A 178 -1.53 7.73 -9.35
CA LEU A 178 -1.45 6.72 -10.40
C LEU A 178 -1.24 7.28 -11.81
N GLY A 179 -1.41 8.58 -11.96
CA GLY A 179 -1.44 9.29 -13.22
C GLY A 179 -2.54 10.35 -13.22
N PHE A 180 -2.70 11.06 -14.33
CA PHE A 180 -3.58 12.22 -14.44
C PHE A 180 -4.90 11.86 -15.13
N LEU A 181 -6.01 11.97 -14.42
CA LEU A 181 -7.35 11.77 -15.00
C LEU A 181 -7.72 12.85 -16.04
N SER A 182 -7.03 13.99 -16.02
CA SER A 182 -7.12 15.04 -17.05
C SER A 182 -6.37 14.68 -18.35
N ASN A 183 -5.47 13.70 -18.33
CA ASN A 183 -4.77 13.21 -19.52
C ASN A 183 -5.59 12.11 -20.19
N LYS A 184 -5.81 12.25 -21.51
CA LYS A 184 -6.69 11.33 -22.25
C LYS A 184 -6.19 9.88 -22.22
N ASP A 185 -4.89 9.69 -22.43
CA ASP A 185 -4.31 8.35 -22.53
C ASP A 185 -4.26 7.67 -21.17
N GLU A 186 -3.88 8.42 -20.11
CA GLU A 186 -3.82 7.89 -18.75
C GLU A 186 -5.22 7.64 -18.17
N SER A 187 -6.17 8.57 -18.38
CA SER A 187 -7.55 8.38 -17.96
C SER A 187 -8.16 7.12 -18.59
N HIS A 188 -7.93 6.92 -19.89
CA HIS A 188 -8.36 5.70 -20.57
C HIS A 188 -7.65 4.45 -20.00
N TYR A 189 -6.32 4.51 -19.87
CA TYR A 189 -5.53 3.38 -19.35
C TYR A 189 -5.97 2.95 -17.95
N ILE A 190 -6.15 3.90 -17.04
CA ILE A 190 -6.51 3.64 -15.63
C ILE A 190 -7.96 3.11 -15.50
N SER A 191 -8.85 3.47 -16.43
CA SER A 191 -10.25 3.03 -16.41
C SER A 191 -10.48 1.62 -16.93
N GLU A 192 -9.55 1.08 -17.72
CA GLU A 192 -9.68 -0.28 -18.28
C GLU A 192 -9.32 -1.35 -17.23
N TYR A 193 -10.19 -2.34 -17.07
CA TYR A 193 -10.04 -3.37 -16.03
C TYR A 193 -8.73 -4.14 -16.13
N GLU A 194 -8.30 -4.52 -17.33
CA GLU A 194 -7.04 -5.27 -17.53
C GLU A 194 -5.81 -4.46 -17.09
N ASN A 195 -5.81 -3.14 -17.37
CA ASN A 195 -4.75 -2.26 -16.97
C ASN A 195 -4.76 -2.00 -15.45
N LEU A 196 -5.96 -1.86 -14.86
CA LEU A 196 -6.13 -1.74 -13.42
C LEU A 196 -5.59 -2.98 -12.69
N GLN A 197 -5.84 -4.17 -13.23
CA GLN A 197 -5.27 -5.41 -12.71
C GLN A 197 -3.74 -5.41 -12.79
N HIS A 198 -3.17 -4.90 -13.87
CA HIS A 198 -1.71 -4.75 -14.04
C HIS A 198 -1.11 -3.81 -12.97
N ILE A 199 -1.78 -2.66 -12.72
CA ILE A 199 -1.38 -1.73 -11.67
C ILE A 199 -1.47 -2.40 -10.28
N ALA A 200 -2.55 -3.14 -10.02
CA ALA A 200 -2.75 -3.85 -8.76
C ALA A 200 -1.67 -4.90 -8.50
N LEU A 201 -1.27 -5.65 -9.54
CA LEU A 201 -0.15 -6.59 -9.47
C LEU A 201 1.18 -5.90 -9.15
N ALA A 202 1.43 -4.73 -9.73
CA ALA A 202 2.63 -3.95 -9.47
C ALA A 202 2.69 -3.51 -8.00
N ILE A 203 1.58 -2.98 -7.47
CA ILE A 203 1.48 -2.58 -6.07
C ILE A 203 1.65 -3.80 -5.14
N LEU A 204 0.95 -4.90 -5.41
CA LEU A 204 1.05 -6.12 -4.60
C LEU A 204 2.48 -6.69 -4.61
N SER A 205 3.17 -6.66 -5.75
CA SER A 205 4.57 -7.06 -5.86
C SER A 205 5.47 -6.22 -4.95
N PHE A 206 5.30 -4.89 -4.97
CA PHE A 206 6.02 -4.00 -4.07
C PHE A 206 5.72 -4.32 -2.59
N LEU A 207 4.44 -4.46 -2.20
CA LEU A 207 4.05 -4.75 -0.81
C LEU A 207 4.66 -6.05 -0.29
N LYS A 208 4.84 -7.06 -1.15
CA LYS A 208 5.48 -8.34 -0.80
C LYS A 208 6.99 -8.23 -0.60
N THR A 209 7.64 -7.37 -1.36
CA THR A 209 9.11 -7.27 -1.41
C THR A 209 9.67 -6.13 -0.58
N SER A 210 8.83 -5.16 -0.19
CA SER A 210 9.23 -4.02 0.63
C SER A 210 9.82 -4.49 1.96
N LYS A 211 11.02 -4.02 2.26
CA LYS A 211 11.68 -4.23 3.55
C LYS A 211 11.29 -3.08 4.48
N LEU A 212 10.42 -3.33 5.40
CA LEU A 212 10.08 -2.49 6.53
C LEU A 212 10.91 -2.88 7.74
#